data_da2422bedd3a2bffb51cd694275906ed
#
_entry.id   da2422bedd3a2bffb51cd694275906ed
#
_cell.length_a   1.000
_cell.length_b   1.000
_cell.length_c   1.000
_cell.angle_alpha   90.00
_cell.angle_beta   90.00
_cell.angle_gamma   90.00
#
_symmetry.space_group_name_H-M   'P 1'
#
loop_
_entity.id
_entity.type
_entity.pdbx_description
1 polymer ?
#
loop_
_entity_poly.entity_id
_entity_poly.type
_entity_poly.pdbx_seq_one_letter_code
_entity_poly.pdbx_strand_id
1 'polypeptide(L)'
;MLAVVAAPRIVAAQEQSPAGAAGQFLSAEKTQRFLMGPEVSPTDLWTFRTQGKPPVLRARQGQEFRFRVLNELPEEIWLHFFGVRGPADMMSVAVPSGPGGDLEVVFTPPDAGTFWFGPLLNASRLRDMGLTGMLIVEEATAIPGMVDIPLIVDDWMLDDQGRMDQNFGSLDAAIGEGRMGNWFTVNGDYKPRIDIDRGKPARLRVLNVCNTRTVSLQLKNIDVMIIAEDGQPVTPRAPGLEPLTLAPGQRLDLLVVTLLDQAVISLDLLEDVVEAAFLLGQGTAGQGPADNFALPANPLPVAASAEPRSVPLLIAGGEKGGLQSARVGEETLDLRKLLEKGLAWAINGVAGLGGPFLFEAQKGETLLLVVENKTSFAQPIHVHGHVWQVVEQGGAALDGQPWRDTAVIPGSSAVKLLLVADNPGPWAIQSLVAERCDAGLIGAFRVT
;
A
#
# COMPACT_ATOMS: atom_id res chain seq x y z
N MET A 1 -24.09 -36.55 -5.91
CA MET A 1 -22.73 -36.42 -6.45
C MET A 1 -22.45 -34.95 -6.53
N LEU A 2 -21.89 -34.37 -5.50
CA LEU A 2 -21.45 -32.97 -5.53
C LEU A 2 -20.16 -32.93 -6.37
N ALA A 3 -20.22 -32.24 -7.51
CA ALA A 3 -19.02 -31.91 -8.26
C ALA A 3 -18.24 -30.86 -7.46
N VAL A 4 -17.11 -31.25 -6.90
CA VAL A 4 -16.14 -30.32 -6.33
C VAL A 4 -15.56 -29.55 -7.52
N VAL A 5 -16.08 -28.37 -7.78
CA VAL A 5 -15.47 -27.42 -8.75
C VAL A 5 -14.16 -26.96 -8.10
N ALA A 6 -13.04 -27.39 -8.65
CA ALA A 6 -11.71 -27.00 -8.18
C ALA A 6 -11.53 -25.50 -8.38
N ALA A 7 -11.23 -24.76 -7.31
CA ALA A 7 -10.81 -23.37 -7.40
C ALA A 7 -9.62 -23.23 -8.39
N PRO A 8 -9.49 -22.11 -9.11
CA PRO A 8 -8.44 -21.92 -10.09
C PRO A 8 -7.06 -22.11 -9.44
N ARG A 9 -6.24 -22.92 -10.08
CA ARG A 9 -4.87 -23.20 -9.65
C ARG A 9 -3.96 -22.15 -10.29
N ILE A 10 -3.36 -21.30 -9.48
CA ILE A 10 -2.33 -20.35 -9.94
C ILE A 10 -0.99 -21.07 -9.81
N VAL A 11 -0.37 -21.42 -10.94
CA VAL A 11 0.99 -21.98 -10.96
C VAL A 11 1.96 -20.83 -10.72
N ALA A 12 2.67 -20.80 -9.60
CA ALA A 12 3.65 -19.77 -9.26
C ALA A 12 4.87 -19.73 -10.21
N ALA A 13 5.01 -20.71 -11.08
CA ALA A 13 6.05 -20.79 -12.12
C ALA A 13 5.63 -20.14 -13.44
N GLN A 14 4.93 -18.98 -13.43
CA GLN A 14 4.99 -18.13 -14.62
C GLN A 14 6.42 -17.59 -14.70
N GLU A 15 7.06 -17.80 -15.86
CA GLU A 15 8.34 -17.16 -16.18
C GLU A 15 8.22 -15.67 -15.81
N GLN A 16 8.94 -15.28 -14.73
CA GLN A 16 8.98 -13.90 -14.31
C GLN A 16 9.61 -13.12 -15.46
N SER A 17 8.85 -12.26 -16.12
CA SER A 17 9.45 -11.37 -17.11
C SER A 17 10.59 -10.63 -16.42
N PRO A 18 11.81 -10.67 -16.98
CA PRO A 18 12.95 -10.04 -16.31
C PRO A 18 12.69 -8.55 -16.10
N ALA A 19 13.08 -8.03 -14.94
CA ALA A 19 13.01 -6.60 -14.65
C ALA A 19 13.75 -5.82 -15.75
N GLY A 20 13.11 -4.75 -16.26
CA GLY A 20 13.65 -3.94 -17.35
C GLY A 20 13.40 -4.51 -18.76
N ALA A 21 12.58 -5.56 -18.92
CA ALA A 21 12.17 -6.02 -20.25
C ALA A 21 11.42 -4.90 -21.01
N ALA A 22 11.93 -4.56 -22.17
CA ALA A 22 11.26 -3.63 -23.08
C ALA A 22 9.84 -4.12 -23.38
N GLY A 23 8.82 -3.29 -23.07
CA GLY A 23 7.43 -3.60 -23.39
C GLY A 23 6.49 -3.84 -22.21
N GLN A 24 6.90 -3.60 -20.95
CA GLN A 24 5.92 -3.58 -19.85
C GLN A 24 4.87 -2.49 -20.07
N PHE A 25 3.64 -2.79 -19.73
CA PHE A 25 2.53 -1.86 -19.81
C PHE A 25 1.62 -2.00 -18.59
N LEU A 26 0.87 -0.95 -18.31
CA LEU A 26 -0.20 -0.89 -17.34
C LEU A 26 -1.44 -0.36 -18.05
N SER A 27 -2.50 -1.15 -18.13
CA SER A 27 -3.77 -0.72 -18.71
C SER A 27 -4.84 -0.68 -17.64
N ALA A 28 -5.50 0.48 -17.47
CA ALA A 28 -6.69 0.60 -16.65
C ALA A 28 -7.91 0.30 -17.52
N GLU A 29 -8.67 -0.73 -17.16
CA GLU A 29 -9.78 -1.25 -17.97
C GLU A 29 -10.96 -1.72 -17.14
N LYS A 30 -12.15 -1.78 -17.76
CA LYS A 30 -13.31 -2.46 -17.20
C LYS A 30 -13.16 -3.94 -17.35
N THR A 31 -13.45 -4.68 -16.28
CA THR A 31 -13.37 -6.15 -16.27
C THR A 31 -14.46 -6.76 -15.40
N GLN A 32 -14.58 -8.07 -15.44
CA GLN A 32 -15.45 -8.85 -14.56
C GLN A 32 -14.64 -9.92 -13.85
N ARG A 33 -14.88 -10.13 -12.55
CA ARG A 33 -14.24 -11.20 -11.77
C ARG A 33 -15.22 -11.89 -10.85
N PHE A 34 -15.04 -13.18 -10.65
CA PHE A 34 -15.80 -13.99 -9.70
C PHE A 34 -15.22 -13.83 -8.28
N LEU A 35 -15.41 -12.65 -7.68
CA LEU A 35 -14.84 -12.35 -6.35
C LEU A 35 -15.39 -13.29 -5.26
N MET A 36 -16.65 -13.73 -5.38
CA MET A 36 -17.30 -14.66 -4.44
C MET A 36 -17.21 -16.13 -4.86
N GLY A 37 -16.42 -16.42 -5.89
CA GLY A 37 -16.29 -17.76 -6.45
C GLY A 37 -17.24 -18.00 -7.64
N PRO A 38 -17.06 -19.12 -8.36
CA PRO A 38 -17.73 -19.37 -9.65
C PRO A 38 -19.23 -19.63 -9.55
N GLU A 39 -19.77 -19.85 -8.35
CA GLU A 39 -21.20 -20.11 -8.12
C GLU A 39 -22.02 -18.83 -8.03
N VAL A 40 -21.37 -17.66 -7.92
CA VAL A 40 -22.00 -16.35 -7.85
C VAL A 40 -21.68 -15.56 -9.12
N SER A 41 -22.55 -14.63 -9.51
CA SER A 41 -22.32 -13.78 -10.69
C SER A 41 -21.00 -13.01 -10.58
N PRO A 42 -20.31 -12.77 -11.71
CA PRO A 42 -19.09 -11.99 -11.68
C PRO A 42 -19.38 -10.52 -11.31
N THR A 43 -18.48 -9.92 -10.57
CA THR A 43 -18.52 -8.51 -10.17
C THR A 43 -17.92 -7.64 -11.26
N ASP A 44 -18.59 -6.55 -11.62
CA ASP A 44 -18.05 -5.51 -12.52
C ASP A 44 -17.00 -4.69 -11.78
N LEU A 45 -15.80 -4.60 -12.34
CA LEU A 45 -14.63 -3.93 -11.75
C LEU A 45 -13.94 -3.00 -12.75
N TRP A 46 -13.13 -2.10 -12.21
CA TRP A 46 -12.13 -1.36 -12.94
C TRP A 46 -10.76 -1.78 -12.41
N THR A 47 -9.97 -2.45 -13.21
CA THR A 47 -8.70 -3.02 -12.74
C THR A 47 -7.53 -2.58 -13.59
N PHE A 48 -6.36 -2.61 -13.00
CA PHE A 48 -5.14 -2.57 -13.80
C PHE A 48 -4.85 -3.95 -14.38
N ARG A 49 -4.41 -3.97 -15.64
CA ARG A 49 -3.88 -5.13 -16.33
C ARG A 49 -2.41 -4.92 -16.66
N THR A 50 -1.61 -5.93 -16.40
CA THR A 50 -0.21 -6.07 -16.82
C THR A 50 -0.06 -7.34 -17.65
N GLN A 51 1.16 -7.78 -17.91
CA GLN A 51 1.43 -9.06 -18.60
C GLN A 51 0.97 -10.29 -17.81
N GLY A 52 0.79 -10.16 -16.48
CA GLY A 52 0.42 -11.25 -15.58
C GLY A 52 -0.74 -10.91 -14.65
N LYS A 53 -1.11 -11.89 -13.80
CA LYS A 53 -2.03 -11.74 -12.66
C LYS A 53 -1.31 -12.14 -11.38
N PRO A 54 -1.45 -11.39 -10.27
CA PRO A 54 -2.09 -10.07 -10.13
C PRO A 54 -1.39 -8.98 -10.95
N PRO A 55 -1.91 -7.73 -10.99
CA PRO A 55 -1.24 -6.62 -11.69
C PRO A 55 0.06 -6.26 -10.96
N VAL A 56 1.18 -6.74 -11.48
CA VAL A 56 2.53 -6.50 -10.95
C VAL A 56 3.40 -5.90 -12.05
N LEU A 57 4.03 -4.77 -11.73
CA LEU A 57 5.14 -4.21 -12.50
C LEU A 57 6.46 -4.61 -11.83
N ARG A 58 7.51 -4.85 -12.64
CA ARG A 58 8.84 -5.23 -12.15
C ARG A 58 9.89 -4.28 -12.66
N ALA A 59 10.60 -3.65 -11.74
CA ALA A 59 11.75 -2.81 -11.98
C ALA A 59 13.00 -3.42 -11.31
N ARG A 60 14.17 -2.86 -11.58
CA ARG A 60 15.42 -3.22 -10.89
C ARG A 60 16.04 -2.00 -10.26
N GLN A 61 16.51 -2.12 -9.04
CA GLN A 61 17.18 -1.06 -8.29
C GLN A 61 18.32 -0.46 -9.09
N GLY A 62 18.34 0.87 -9.20
CA GLY A 62 19.39 1.63 -9.88
C GLY A 62 19.39 1.53 -11.41
N GLN A 63 18.38 0.87 -12.02
CA GLN A 63 18.23 0.80 -13.47
C GLN A 63 17.04 1.62 -13.94
N GLU A 64 17.13 2.23 -15.12
CA GLU A 64 15.99 2.91 -15.73
C GLU A 64 14.86 1.93 -15.95
N PHE A 65 13.68 2.28 -15.43
CA PHE A 65 12.44 1.57 -15.61
C PHE A 65 11.51 2.40 -16.48
N ARG A 66 11.06 1.80 -17.57
CA ARG A 66 10.23 2.42 -18.59
C ARG A 66 9.03 1.53 -18.91
N PHE A 67 7.84 2.10 -18.87
CA PHE A 67 6.61 1.39 -19.26
C PHE A 67 5.55 2.36 -19.76
N ARG A 68 4.55 1.85 -20.47
CA ARG A 68 3.41 2.62 -20.95
C ARG A 68 2.21 2.42 -20.04
N VAL A 69 1.52 3.51 -19.73
CA VAL A 69 0.22 3.49 -19.05
C VAL A 69 -0.85 3.83 -20.08
N LEU A 70 -1.88 2.99 -20.14
CA LEU A 70 -3.07 3.19 -20.97
C LEU A 70 -4.29 3.32 -20.07
N ASN A 71 -5.19 4.24 -20.40
CA ASN A 71 -6.42 4.43 -19.64
C ASN A 71 -7.63 4.24 -20.57
N GLU A 72 -8.24 3.08 -20.53
CA GLU A 72 -9.44 2.72 -21.30
C GLU A 72 -10.74 3.02 -20.53
N LEU A 73 -10.63 3.65 -19.35
CA LEU A 73 -11.76 4.05 -18.53
C LEU A 73 -12.37 5.37 -19.03
N PRO A 74 -13.62 5.68 -18.64
CA PRO A 74 -14.31 6.89 -19.11
C PRO A 74 -13.87 8.18 -18.42
N GLU A 75 -12.90 8.13 -17.50
CA GLU A 75 -12.42 9.29 -16.73
C GLU A 75 -10.90 9.27 -16.59
N GLU A 76 -10.31 10.44 -16.36
CA GLU A 76 -8.90 10.61 -16.04
C GLU A 76 -8.54 9.92 -14.71
N ILE A 77 -7.36 9.31 -14.64
CA ILE A 77 -6.81 8.72 -13.42
C ILE A 77 -5.55 9.46 -13.02
N TRP A 78 -5.47 9.85 -11.76
CA TRP A 78 -4.22 10.30 -11.16
C TRP A 78 -3.51 9.10 -10.55
N LEU A 79 -2.60 8.50 -11.33
CA LEU A 79 -1.81 7.35 -10.90
C LEU A 79 -0.66 7.80 -10.00
N HIS A 80 -0.51 7.17 -8.84
CA HIS A 80 0.58 7.42 -7.90
C HIS A 80 1.35 6.12 -7.58
N PHE A 81 2.67 6.25 -7.39
CA PHE A 81 3.57 5.16 -6.99
C PHE A 81 3.94 5.34 -5.52
N PHE A 82 3.25 4.60 -4.65
CA PHE A 82 3.37 4.71 -3.20
C PHE A 82 4.67 4.07 -2.69
N GLY A 83 5.41 4.83 -1.89
CA GLY A 83 6.66 4.43 -1.25
C GLY A 83 7.92 4.57 -2.12
N VAL A 84 7.76 4.88 -3.41
CA VAL A 84 8.90 5.03 -4.33
C VAL A 84 9.54 6.41 -4.17
N ARG A 85 10.86 6.47 -3.94
CA ARG A 85 11.66 7.70 -3.92
C ARG A 85 12.14 8.06 -5.33
N GLY A 86 11.22 8.29 -6.25
CA GLY A 86 11.50 8.68 -7.64
C GLY A 86 11.34 10.19 -7.86
N PRO A 87 11.50 10.69 -9.10
CA PRO A 87 11.31 12.10 -9.42
C PRO A 87 9.84 12.53 -9.25
N ALA A 88 9.61 13.72 -8.71
CA ALA A 88 8.30 14.19 -8.30
C ALA A 88 7.27 14.23 -9.44
N ASP A 89 7.70 14.53 -10.65
CA ASP A 89 6.88 14.59 -11.87
C ASP A 89 6.49 13.21 -12.43
N MET A 90 7.17 12.13 -11.97
CA MET A 90 6.88 10.75 -12.39
C MET A 90 6.15 9.94 -11.30
N MET A 91 6.20 10.38 -10.04
CA MET A 91 5.56 9.63 -8.95
C MET A 91 4.05 9.85 -8.86
N SER A 92 3.54 10.95 -9.43
CA SER A 92 2.10 11.22 -9.55
C SER A 92 1.82 11.76 -10.94
N VAL A 93 1.14 10.98 -11.76
CA VAL A 93 0.88 11.34 -13.17
C VAL A 93 -0.61 11.30 -13.49
N ALA A 94 -1.09 12.33 -14.19
CA ALA A 94 -2.43 12.33 -14.75
C ALA A 94 -2.45 11.50 -16.03
N VAL A 95 -3.28 10.46 -16.07
CA VAL A 95 -3.45 9.59 -17.25
C VAL A 95 -4.81 9.90 -17.86
N PRO A 96 -4.86 10.64 -18.99
CA PRO A 96 -6.10 11.00 -19.64
C PRO A 96 -6.92 9.79 -20.07
N SER A 97 -8.24 9.94 -20.15
CA SER A 97 -9.15 8.88 -20.60
C SER A 97 -9.19 8.73 -22.12
N GLY A 98 -9.45 7.50 -22.59
CA GLY A 98 -9.82 7.21 -23.98
C GLY A 98 -8.67 7.08 -24.97
N PRO A 99 -8.97 6.95 -26.26
CA PRO A 99 -7.97 6.73 -27.31
C PRO A 99 -6.93 7.85 -27.37
N GLY A 100 -5.66 7.50 -27.27
CA GLY A 100 -4.54 8.45 -27.21
C GLY A 100 -4.21 8.96 -25.80
N GLY A 101 -4.91 8.48 -24.76
CA GLY A 101 -4.59 8.71 -23.35
C GLY A 101 -3.43 7.86 -22.83
N ASP A 102 -2.49 7.47 -23.69
CA ASP A 102 -1.30 6.73 -23.26
C ASP A 102 -0.20 7.70 -22.80
N LEU A 103 0.46 7.31 -21.71
CA LEU A 103 1.56 8.03 -21.11
C LEU A 103 2.76 7.10 -20.95
N GLU A 104 3.95 7.58 -21.30
CA GLU A 104 5.18 6.87 -20.93
C GLU A 104 5.66 7.36 -19.57
N VAL A 105 5.87 6.41 -18.66
CA VAL A 105 6.44 6.66 -17.33
C VAL A 105 7.88 6.13 -17.32
N VAL A 106 8.82 6.99 -16.90
CA VAL A 106 10.25 6.67 -16.88
C VAL A 106 10.88 7.16 -15.59
N PHE A 107 11.46 6.26 -14.81
CA PHE A 107 12.23 6.62 -13.62
C PHE A 107 13.25 5.56 -13.26
N THR A 108 14.19 5.91 -12.38
CA THR A 108 15.17 4.98 -11.84
C THR A 108 14.92 4.81 -10.34
N PRO A 109 14.36 3.66 -9.88
CA PRO A 109 14.08 3.46 -8.47
C PRO A 109 15.38 3.29 -7.68
N PRO A 110 15.64 4.09 -6.63
CA PRO A 110 16.85 3.96 -5.84
C PRO A 110 16.79 2.78 -4.86
N ASP A 111 15.61 2.37 -4.44
CA ASP A 111 15.38 1.34 -3.43
C ASP A 111 14.83 0.06 -4.05
N ALA A 112 15.34 -1.10 -3.61
CA ALA A 112 14.72 -2.39 -3.84
C ALA A 112 13.66 -2.66 -2.78
N GLY A 113 12.58 -3.36 -3.15
CA GLY A 113 11.51 -3.70 -2.21
C GLY A 113 10.16 -3.90 -2.85
N THR A 114 9.14 -3.95 -1.99
CA THR A 114 7.74 -4.06 -2.37
C THR A 114 7.08 -2.70 -2.23
N PHE A 115 6.61 -2.17 -3.35
CA PHE A 115 5.89 -0.90 -3.50
C PHE A 115 4.53 -1.17 -4.15
N TRP A 116 3.71 -0.12 -4.30
CA TRP A 116 2.42 -0.29 -4.94
C TRP A 116 2.03 0.95 -5.74
N PHE A 117 1.03 0.81 -6.59
CA PHE A 117 0.47 1.91 -7.36
C PHE A 117 -1.06 1.85 -7.34
N GLY A 118 -1.66 3.03 -7.42
CA GLY A 118 -3.10 3.20 -7.39
C GLY A 118 -3.50 4.66 -7.59
N PRO A 119 -4.80 4.97 -7.52
CA PRO A 119 -5.28 6.34 -7.67
C PRO A 119 -4.89 7.20 -6.47
N LEU A 120 -4.43 8.42 -6.75
CA LEU A 120 -4.19 9.47 -5.75
C LEU A 120 -5.48 10.23 -5.41
N LEU A 121 -6.29 10.54 -6.40
CA LEU A 121 -7.55 11.28 -6.29
C LEU A 121 -8.74 10.35 -6.55
N ASN A 122 -9.89 10.62 -5.94
CA ASN A 122 -11.07 9.74 -5.93
C ASN A 122 -10.71 8.33 -5.47
N ALA A 123 -9.76 8.23 -4.55
CA ALA A 123 -9.16 6.98 -4.12
C ALA A 123 -10.22 6.05 -3.48
N SER A 124 -11.17 6.62 -2.72
CA SER A 124 -12.26 5.86 -2.06
C SER A 124 -13.12 5.06 -3.04
N ARG A 125 -13.38 5.60 -4.24
CA ARG A 125 -14.12 4.89 -5.27
C ARG A 125 -13.21 4.05 -6.18
N LEU A 126 -12.13 4.62 -6.66
CA LEU A 126 -11.31 3.98 -7.68
C LEU A 126 -10.53 2.77 -7.14
N ARG A 127 -10.11 2.80 -5.86
CA ARG A 127 -9.52 1.62 -5.20
C ARG A 127 -10.55 0.53 -4.96
N ASP A 128 -11.75 0.88 -4.45
CA ASP A 128 -12.86 -0.06 -4.29
C ASP A 128 -13.33 -0.68 -5.62
N MET A 129 -13.17 0.04 -6.73
CA MET A 129 -13.39 -0.54 -8.06
C MET A 129 -12.30 -1.53 -8.47
N GLY A 130 -11.13 -1.56 -7.79
CA GLY A 130 -10.04 -2.50 -8.01
C GLY A 130 -8.81 -1.93 -8.72
N LEU A 131 -8.68 -0.59 -8.81
CA LEU A 131 -7.53 0.07 -9.46
C LEU A 131 -6.31 0.10 -8.52
N THR A 132 -5.78 -1.06 -8.20
CA THR A 132 -4.57 -1.22 -7.40
C THR A 132 -3.63 -2.22 -8.04
N GLY A 133 -2.33 -2.10 -7.77
CA GLY A 133 -1.33 -3.05 -8.22
C GLY A 133 -0.03 -2.94 -7.45
N MET A 134 0.84 -3.93 -7.58
CA MET A 134 2.12 -4.00 -6.90
C MET A 134 3.27 -3.63 -7.85
N LEU A 135 4.20 -2.81 -7.37
CA LEU A 135 5.49 -2.57 -8.01
C LEU A 135 6.58 -3.30 -7.20
N ILE A 136 7.18 -4.31 -7.80
CA ILE A 136 8.35 -4.99 -7.25
C ILE A 136 9.60 -4.35 -7.85
N VAL A 137 10.42 -3.77 -7.01
CA VAL A 137 11.78 -3.37 -7.40
C VAL A 137 12.73 -4.43 -6.90
N GLU A 138 13.27 -5.21 -7.84
CA GLU A 138 14.24 -6.25 -7.55
C GLU A 138 15.58 -5.63 -7.10
N GLU A 139 16.30 -6.33 -6.26
CA GLU A 139 17.64 -5.94 -5.83
C GLU A 139 18.58 -5.79 -7.06
N ALA A 140 19.56 -4.87 -6.97
CA ALA A 140 20.54 -4.62 -8.04
C ALA A 140 21.25 -5.93 -8.47
N THR A 141 21.51 -6.81 -7.52
CA THR A 141 22.00 -8.18 -7.74
C THR A 141 20.92 -9.16 -7.35
N ALA A 142 20.51 -10.02 -8.29
CA ALA A 142 19.48 -11.02 -8.05
C ALA A 142 19.85 -11.95 -6.87
N ILE A 143 18.87 -12.31 -6.07
CA ILE A 143 19.02 -13.27 -4.97
C ILE A 143 18.80 -14.68 -5.54
N PRO A 144 19.84 -15.52 -5.62
CA PRO A 144 19.72 -16.82 -6.25
C PRO A 144 18.70 -17.73 -5.53
N GLY A 145 17.85 -18.41 -6.30
CA GLY A 145 16.93 -19.41 -5.78
C GLY A 145 15.72 -18.85 -5.01
N MET A 146 15.58 -17.53 -4.93
CA MET A 146 14.42 -16.87 -4.32
C MET A 146 13.30 -16.73 -5.34
N VAL A 147 12.11 -17.18 -4.99
CA VAL A 147 10.88 -16.97 -5.78
C VAL A 147 10.01 -15.93 -5.08
N ASP A 148 9.62 -14.88 -5.81
CA ASP A 148 8.68 -13.88 -5.31
C ASP A 148 7.23 -14.32 -5.54
N ILE A 149 6.42 -14.25 -4.50
CA ILE A 149 4.98 -14.54 -4.53
C ILE A 149 4.24 -13.28 -4.08
N PRO A 150 3.67 -12.50 -5.01
CA PRO A 150 2.86 -11.34 -4.66
C PRO A 150 1.52 -11.76 -4.06
N LEU A 151 1.14 -11.12 -2.95
CA LEU A 151 -0.13 -11.31 -2.25
C LEU A 151 -0.76 -9.94 -2.01
N ILE A 152 -1.66 -9.52 -2.89
CA ILE A 152 -2.43 -8.30 -2.77
C ILE A 152 -3.74 -8.65 -2.06
N VAL A 153 -3.86 -8.23 -0.81
CA VAL A 153 -5.05 -8.43 0.03
C VAL A 153 -6.00 -7.25 -0.16
N ASP A 154 -7.25 -7.55 -0.46
CA ASP A 154 -8.28 -6.54 -0.67
C ASP A 154 -9.61 -6.98 -0.06
N ASP A 155 -10.46 -6.01 0.34
CA ASP A 155 -11.81 -6.25 0.79
C ASP A 155 -12.83 -5.48 -0.07
N TRP A 156 -13.99 -6.08 -0.27
CA TRP A 156 -15.02 -5.64 -1.19
C TRP A 156 -16.37 -5.55 -0.47
N MET A 157 -17.15 -4.50 -0.73
CA MET A 157 -18.52 -4.40 -0.26
C MET A 157 -19.47 -4.95 -1.32
N LEU A 158 -19.90 -6.21 -1.14
CA LEU A 158 -20.71 -6.95 -2.10
C LEU A 158 -22.07 -7.34 -1.51
N ASP A 159 -23.10 -7.40 -2.35
CA ASP A 159 -24.36 -8.05 -2.00
C ASP A 159 -24.29 -9.57 -2.22
N ASP A 160 -25.35 -10.29 -1.84
CA ASP A 160 -25.43 -11.76 -1.96
C ASP A 160 -25.37 -12.26 -3.41
N GLN A 161 -25.50 -11.38 -4.39
CA GLN A 161 -25.43 -11.69 -5.82
C GLN A 161 -24.05 -11.33 -6.44
N GLY A 162 -23.09 -10.89 -5.60
CA GLY A 162 -21.77 -10.49 -6.02
C GLY A 162 -21.70 -9.11 -6.67
N ARG A 163 -22.73 -8.29 -6.54
CA ARG A 163 -22.72 -6.93 -7.09
C ARG A 163 -22.08 -5.97 -6.10
N MET A 164 -21.24 -5.08 -6.61
CA MET A 164 -20.59 -4.02 -5.84
C MET A 164 -21.61 -3.01 -5.32
N ASP A 165 -21.60 -2.73 -4.03
CA ASP A 165 -22.32 -1.60 -3.46
C ASP A 165 -21.77 -0.28 -4.05
N GLN A 166 -22.65 0.55 -4.59
CA GLN A 166 -22.29 1.78 -5.31
C GLN A 166 -22.21 3.03 -4.40
N ASN A 167 -22.38 2.88 -3.09
CA ASN A 167 -22.30 4.00 -2.15
C ASN A 167 -20.83 4.36 -1.83
N PHE A 168 -20.09 4.77 -2.86
CA PHE A 168 -18.71 5.21 -2.72
C PHE A 168 -18.63 6.63 -2.17
N GLY A 169 -17.56 6.91 -1.41
CA GLY A 169 -17.22 8.27 -0.95
C GLY A 169 -18.31 8.91 -0.07
N SER A 170 -19.10 8.10 0.65
CA SER A 170 -20.13 8.65 1.54
C SER A 170 -19.48 9.46 2.67
N LEU A 171 -20.12 10.56 3.05
CA LEU A 171 -19.63 11.40 4.15
C LEU A 171 -19.62 10.63 5.47
N ASP A 172 -20.60 9.76 5.71
CA ASP A 172 -20.65 8.93 6.92
C ASP A 172 -19.47 7.99 7.02
N ALA A 173 -19.08 7.34 5.90
CA ALA A 173 -17.85 6.55 5.85
C ALA A 173 -16.60 7.41 6.09
N ALA A 174 -16.55 8.59 5.47
CA ALA A 174 -15.39 9.49 5.59
C ALA A 174 -15.18 10.01 7.02
N ILE A 175 -16.25 10.36 7.77
CA ILE A 175 -16.15 10.84 9.15
C ILE A 175 -16.00 9.72 10.18
N GLY A 176 -16.38 8.48 9.83
CA GLY A 176 -16.37 7.30 10.67
C GLY A 176 -15.19 6.36 10.44
N GLU A 177 -15.50 5.08 10.49
CA GLU A 177 -14.52 3.99 10.34
C GLU A 177 -13.93 3.90 8.91
N GLY A 178 -14.60 4.46 7.92
CA GLY A 178 -14.33 4.26 6.50
C GLY A 178 -15.26 3.19 5.89
N ARG A 179 -15.05 2.87 4.61
CA ARG A 179 -15.82 1.85 3.91
C ARG A 179 -15.12 0.49 4.07
N MET A 180 -15.59 -0.32 5.01
CA MET A 180 -15.07 -1.68 5.22
C MET A 180 -15.85 -2.68 4.36
N GLY A 181 -15.13 -3.45 3.54
CA GLY A 181 -15.70 -4.54 2.77
C GLY A 181 -16.21 -5.70 3.66
N ASN A 182 -17.13 -6.49 3.12
CA ASN A 182 -17.65 -7.70 3.74
C ASN A 182 -17.13 -8.99 3.08
N TRP A 183 -16.32 -8.86 2.04
CA TRP A 183 -15.75 -9.97 1.30
C TRP A 183 -14.26 -9.76 1.02
N PHE A 184 -13.45 -10.82 1.11
CA PHE A 184 -12.01 -10.75 0.97
C PHE A 184 -11.50 -11.53 -0.22
N THR A 185 -10.50 -10.98 -0.88
CA THR A 185 -9.74 -11.66 -1.93
C THR A 185 -8.25 -11.52 -1.73
N VAL A 186 -7.50 -12.45 -2.30
CA VAL A 186 -6.06 -12.31 -2.50
C VAL A 186 -5.80 -12.35 -4.00
N ASN A 187 -5.10 -11.33 -4.51
CA ASN A 187 -4.84 -11.18 -5.95
C ASN A 187 -6.13 -11.03 -6.81
N GLY A 188 -7.23 -10.60 -6.20
CA GLY A 188 -8.55 -10.52 -6.84
C GLY A 188 -9.23 -11.87 -7.05
N ASP A 189 -8.77 -12.93 -6.41
CA ASP A 189 -9.35 -14.27 -6.44
C ASP A 189 -9.83 -14.69 -5.05
N TYR A 190 -10.93 -15.46 -5.01
CA TYR A 190 -11.44 -16.03 -3.77
C TYR A 190 -10.64 -17.25 -3.37
N LYS A 191 -9.96 -17.18 -2.22
CA LYS A 191 -9.15 -18.28 -1.64
C LYS A 191 -8.25 -18.97 -2.68
N PRO A 192 -7.34 -18.22 -3.34
CA PRO A 192 -6.48 -18.80 -4.38
C PRO A 192 -5.58 -19.90 -3.81
N ARG A 193 -5.24 -20.85 -4.68
CA ARG A 193 -4.28 -21.93 -4.41
C ARG A 193 -3.01 -21.65 -5.18
N ILE A 194 -1.92 -21.43 -4.47
CA ILE A 194 -0.64 -20.98 -5.03
C ILE A 194 0.38 -22.09 -4.81
N ASP A 195 0.96 -22.59 -5.88
CA ASP A 195 2.01 -23.60 -5.81
C ASP A 195 3.33 -23.01 -5.30
N ILE A 196 3.99 -23.71 -4.38
CA ILE A 196 5.28 -23.34 -3.79
C ILE A 196 6.17 -24.59 -3.67
N ASP A 197 7.44 -24.49 -4.03
CA ASP A 197 8.37 -25.60 -3.90
C ASP A 197 8.64 -25.91 -2.42
N ARG A 198 8.45 -27.16 -2.00
CA ARG A 198 8.75 -27.59 -0.63
C ARG A 198 10.24 -27.51 -0.33
N GLY A 199 10.56 -26.98 0.86
CA GLY A 199 11.94 -26.85 1.34
C GLY A 199 12.79 -25.86 0.59
N LYS A 200 12.21 -25.08 -0.35
CA LYS A 200 12.88 -23.95 -0.97
C LYS A 200 12.38 -22.64 -0.38
N PRO A 201 13.25 -21.65 -0.21
CA PRO A 201 12.83 -20.33 0.25
C PRO A 201 11.99 -19.61 -0.80
N ALA A 202 10.90 -18.99 -0.37
CA ALA A 202 10.12 -18.07 -1.18
C ALA A 202 9.89 -16.77 -0.41
N ARG A 203 9.76 -15.66 -1.14
CA ARG A 203 9.44 -14.35 -0.59
C ARG A 203 7.99 -14.04 -0.85
N LEU A 204 7.16 -14.11 0.18
CA LEU A 204 5.80 -13.62 0.11
C LEU A 204 5.85 -12.09 0.23
N ARG A 205 5.35 -11.40 -0.78
CA ARG A 205 5.25 -9.94 -0.80
C ARG A 205 3.81 -9.56 -0.54
N VAL A 206 3.49 -9.29 0.73
CA VAL A 206 2.13 -9.01 1.17
C VAL A 206 1.89 -7.50 1.13
N LEU A 207 0.80 -7.10 0.49
CA LEU A 207 0.33 -5.73 0.38
C LEU A 207 -1.14 -5.68 0.79
N ASN A 208 -1.49 -4.79 1.71
CA ASN A 208 -2.88 -4.48 2.05
C ASN A 208 -3.36 -3.28 1.22
N VAL A 209 -4.32 -3.47 0.32
CA VAL A 209 -4.94 -2.39 -0.47
C VAL A 209 -6.39 -2.11 -0.08
N CYS A 210 -6.90 -2.73 0.99
CA CYS A 210 -8.22 -2.39 1.54
C CYS A 210 -8.34 -0.87 1.74
N ASN A 211 -9.51 -0.31 1.50
CA ASN A 211 -9.70 1.13 1.61
C ASN A 211 -9.46 1.67 3.02
N THR A 212 -9.87 0.91 4.03
CA THR A 212 -9.78 1.35 5.43
C THR A 212 -9.34 0.28 6.41
N ARG A 213 -9.51 -1.00 6.06
CA ARG A 213 -9.32 -2.11 6.99
C ARG A 213 -7.85 -2.41 7.26
N THR A 214 -7.47 -2.40 8.52
CA THR A 214 -6.22 -3.05 8.96
C THR A 214 -6.45 -4.56 8.98
N VAL A 215 -5.59 -5.30 8.30
CA VAL A 215 -5.63 -6.76 8.27
C VAL A 215 -4.57 -7.35 9.19
N SER A 216 -4.89 -8.43 9.88
CA SER A 216 -3.95 -9.21 10.69
C SER A 216 -3.76 -10.58 10.05
N LEU A 217 -2.51 -10.92 9.74
CA LEU A 217 -2.17 -12.17 9.08
C LEU A 217 -1.86 -13.26 10.10
N GLN A 218 -2.43 -14.43 9.87
CA GLN A 218 -2.04 -15.67 10.52
C GLN A 218 -1.55 -16.67 9.46
N LEU A 219 -0.35 -17.21 9.67
CA LEU A 219 0.24 -18.23 8.80
C LEU A 219 0.35 -19.53 9.56
N LYS A 220 -0.19 -20.62 8.98
CA LYS A 220 -0.15 -21.95 9.57
C LYS A 220 0.59 -22.93 8.66
N ASN A 221 1.32 -23.85 9.24
CA ASN A 221 2.06 -24.92 8.55
C ASN A 221 3.18 -24.40 7.64
N ILE A 222 3.84 -23.30 8.04
CA ILE A 222 4.92 -22.70 7.28
C ILE A 222 5.89 -21.98 8.23
N ASP A 223 7.18 -22.12 7.98
CA ASP A 223 8.20 -21.34 8.68
C ASP A 223 8.28 -19.96 8.08
N VAL A 224 8.35 -18.93 8.92
CA VAL A 224 8.24 -17.54 8.53
C VAL A 224 9.31 -16.68 9.19
N MET A 225 9.96 -15.82 8.40
CA MET A 225 10.78 -14.70 8.89
C MET A 225 10.36 -13.41 8.22
N ILE A 226 10.23 -12.34 8.99
CA ILE A 226 10.05 -10.98 8.47
C ILE A 226 11.38 -10.49 7.95
N ILE A 227 11.46 -10.06 6.68
CA ILE A 227 12.71 -9.64 6.03
C ILE A 227 12.66 -8.21 5.49
N ALA A 228 11.47 -7.65 5.24
CA ALA A 228 11.30 -6.23 4.92
C ALA A 228 9.92 -5.74 5.36
N GLU A 229 9.82 -4.44 5.64
CA GLU A 229 8.59 -3.75 6.02
C GLU A 229 8.54 -2.42 5.27
N ASP A 230 7.40 -2.12 4.62
CA ASP A 230 7.19 -0.93 3.78
C ASP A 230 8.32 -0.72 2.75
N GLY A 231 8.74 -1.81 2.09
CA GLY A 231 9.81 -1.80 1.09
C GLY A 231 11.21 -1.70 1.65
N GLN A 232 11.40 -1.54 2.97
CA GLN A 232 12.73 -1.41 3.57
C GLN A 232 13.19 -2.71 4.24
N PRO A 233 14.38 -3.22 3.91
CA PRO A 233 14.97 -4.39 4.55
C PRO A 233 15.08 -4.21 6.07
N VAL A 234 14.75 -5.26 6.80
CA VAL A 234 14.96 -5.34 8.26
C VAL A 234 15.88 -6.51 8.61
N THR A 235 16.46 -6.48 9.81
CA THR A 235 17.14 -7.67 10.32
C THR A 235 16.13 -8.82 10.39
N PRO A 236 16.39 -9.94 9.70
CA PRO A 236 15.44 -11.05 9.67
C PRO A 236 15.09 -11.54 11.07
N ARG A 237 13.79 -11.66 11.33
CA ARG A 237 13.28 -12.10 12.64
C ARG A 237 12.02 -12.94 12.47
N ALA A 238 11.84 -13.91 13.34
CA ALA A 238 10.57 -14.63 13.43
C ALA A 238 9.44 -13.67 13.87
N PRO A 239 8.20 -13.88 13.43
CA PRO A 239 7.05 -13.20 14.01
C PRO A 239 7.02 -13.41 15.52
N GLY A 240 6.66 -12.35 16.25
CA GLY A 240 6.42 -12.44 17.70
C GLY A 240 5.09 -13.16 18.01
N LEU A 241 4.63 -13.00 19.25
CA LEU A 241 3.30 -13.48 19.66
C LEU A 241 2.17 -12.59 19.12
N GLU A 242 2.50 -11.34 18.79
CA GLU A 242 1.54 -10.39 18.23
C GLU A 242 1.23 -10.73 16.76
N PRO A 243 -0.03 -10.51 16.33
CA PRO A 243 -0.41 -10.72 14.95
C PRO A 243 0.41 -9.82 13.98
N LEU A 244 0.67 -10.32 12.77
CA LEU A 244 1.28 -9.55 11.71
C LEU A 244 0.24 -8.60 11.11
N THR A 245 0.17 -7.38 11.62
CA THR A 245 -0.81 -6.38 11.18
C THR A 245 -0.28 -5.50 10.06
N LEU A 246 -1.14 -5.23 9.06
CA LEU A 246 -0.90 -4.27 7.99
C LEU A 246 -2.08 -3.31 7.91
N ALA A 247 -1.84 -2.04 8.15
CA ALA A 247 -2.79 -0.98 7.83
C ALA A 247 -2.89 -0.79 6.30
N PRO A 248 -3.90 -0.08 5.79
CA PRO A 248 -3.99 0.25 4.36
C PRO A 248 -2.67 0.77 3.79
N GLY A 249 -2.24 0.22 2.65
CA GLY A 249 -1.02 0.56 1.93
C GLY A 249 0.29 0.06 2.55
N GLN A 250 0.27 -0.57 3.73
CA GLN A 250 1.47 -1.18 4.29
C GLN A 250 1.83 -2.49 3.59
N ARG A 251 3.13 -2.79 3.59
CA ARG A 251 3.70 -3.98 2.95
C ARG A 251 4.58 -4.73 3.93
N LEU A 252 4.58 -6.05 3.77
CA LEU A 252 5.38 -6.96 4.56
C LEU A 252 5.99 -8.02 3.65
N ASP A 253 7.32 -8.14 3.64
CA ASP A 253 7.98 -9.20 2.93
C ASP A 253 8.40 -10.29 3.91
N LEU A 254 7.93 -11.50 3.63
CA LEU A 254 8.14 -12.67 4.46
C LEU A 254 8.99 -13.69 3.70
N LEU A 255 10.11 -14.09 4.28
CA LEU A 255 10.82 -15.27 3.84
C LEU A 255 10.09 -16.49 4.41
N VAL A 256 9.64 -17.38 3.56
CA VAL A 256 8.88 -18.57 3.97
C VAL A 256 9.48 -19.84 3.43
N VAL A 257 9.34 -20.90 4.18
CA VAL A 257 9.65 -22.26 3.76
C VAL A 257 8.55 -23.18 4.22
N THR A 258 7.93 -23.91 3.29
CA THR A 258 6.97 -24.97 3.64
C THR A 258 7.61 -26.35 3.52
N LEU A 259 7.41 -27.19 4.50
CA LEU A 259 7.80 -28.60 4.49
C LEU A 259 6.59 -29.51 4.28
N LEU A 260 5.38 -28.96 4.40
CA LEU A 260 4.11 -29.66 4.34
C LEU A 260 3.44 -29.51 2.96
N ASP A 261 2.44 -30.35 2.70
CA ASP A 261 1.69 -30.32 1.43
C ASP A 261 0.83 -29.05 1.29
N GLN A 262 0.45 -28.43 2.40
CA GLN A 262 -0.37 -27.23 2.40
C GLN A 262 -0.07 -26.35 3.59
N ALA A 263 0.15 -25.07 3.32
CA ALA A 263 0.11 -23.99 4.30
C ALA A 263 -1.13 -23.12 4.07
N VAL A 264 -1.59 -22.45 5.13
CA VAL A 264 -2.80 -21.62 5.11
C VAL A 264 -2.44 -20.21 5.54
N ILE A 265 -2.87 -19.23 4.74
CA ILE A 265 -2.85 -17.81 5.08
C ILE A 265 -4.28 -17.43 5.45
N SER A 266 -4.46 -16.96 6.69
CA SER A 266 -5.75 -16.48 7.18
C SER A 266 -5.66 -15.01 7.55
N LEU A 267 -6.80 -14.32 7.49
CA LEU A 267 -6.99 -12.96 8.00
C LEU A 267 -7.77 -13.05 9.31
N ASP A 268 -7.21 -12.46 10.36
CA ASP A 268 -7.89 -12.27 11.63
C ASP A 268 -8.57 -10.91 11.61
N LEU A 269 -9.87 -10.90 11.73
CA LEU A 269 -10.74 -9.73 11.64
C LEU A 269 -11.31 -9.32 13.00
N LEU A 270 -10.69 -9.76 14.09
CA LEU A 270 -11.09 -9.58 15.51
C LEU A 270 -12.28 -10.45 15.94
N GLU A 271 -13.34 -10.52 15.14
CA GLU A 271 -14.54 -11.31 15.44
C GLU A 271 -14.55 -12.67 14.74
N ASP A 272 -13.76 -12.82 13.67
CA ASP A 272 -13.69 -14.04 12.87
C ASP A 272 -12.30 -14.20 12.23
N VAL A 273 -11.94 -15.45 11.92
CA VAL A 273 -10.71 -15.78 11.20
C VAL A 273 -11.07 -16.41 9.86
N VAL A 274 -10.78 -15.69 8.79
CA VAL A 274 -11.11 -16.07 7.42
C VAL A 274 -9.88 -16.64 6.72
N GLU A 275 -9.99 -17.86 6.17
CA GLU A 275 -8.97 -18.38 5.26
C GLU A 275 -8.91 -17.54 3.99
N ALA A 276 -7.74 -16.96 3.70
CA ALA A 276 -7.57 -16.04 2.58
C ALA A 276 -6.88 -16.67 1.37
N ALA A 277 -5.86 -17.52 1.60
CA ALA A 277 -5.14 -18.21 0.54
C ALA A 277 -4.53 -19.52 1.03
N PHE A 278 -4.23 -20.43 0.08
CA PHE A 278 -3.55 -21.68 0.34
C PHE A 278 -2.25 -21.75 -0.45
N LEU A 279 -1.14 -22.06 0.22
CA LEU A 279 0.12 -22.39 -0.43
C LEU A 279 0.24 -23.91 -0.53
N LEU A 280 0.35 -24.43 -1.75
CA LEU A 280 0.42 -25.86 -2.02
C LEU A 280 1.87 -26.28 -2.24
N GLY A 281 2.40 -27.09 -1.31
CA GLY A 281 3.77 -27.60 -1.37
C GLY A 281 3.97 -28.61 -2.52
N GLN A 282 4.86 -28.30 -3.45
CA GLN A 282 5.21 -29.15 -4.59
C GLN A 282 6.57 -29.82 -4.40
N GLY A 283 6.77 -30.97 -5.02
CA GLY A 283 8.05 -31.69 -5.02
C GLY A 283 8.40 -32.34 -3.67
N THR A 284 9.66 -32.69 -3.48
CA THR A 284 10.21 -33.28 -2.26
C THR A 284 10.71 -32.18 -1.31
N ALA A 285 10.58 -32.41 0.02
CA ALA A 285 11.09 -31.48 1.01
C ALA A 285 12.61 -31.28 0.83
N GLY A 286 13.03 -30.02 0.68
CA GLY A 286 14.43 -29.61 0.66
C GLY A 286 14.92 -29.21 2.07
N GLN A 287 16.07 -28.56 2.13
CA GLN A 287 16.56 -27.90 3.35
C GLN A 287 16.03 -26.47 3.39
N GLY A 288 15.66 -25.99 4.59
CA GLY A 288 15.21 -24.61 4.80
C GLY A 288 16.24 -23.55 4.40
N PRO A 289 15.90 -22.25 4.54
CA PRO A 289 16.83 -21.17 4.22
C PRO A 289 18.11 -21.27 5.05
N ALA A 290 19.21 -20.72 4.51
CA ALA A 290 20.45 -20.62 5.26
C ALA A 290 20.25 -19.74 6.50
N ASP A 291 20.87 -20.11 7.62
CA ASP A 291 20.73 -19.44 8.93
C ASP A 291 21.12 -17.94 8.93
N ASN A 292 21.71 -17.41 7.85
CA ASN A 292 22.25 -16.05 7.74
C ASN A 292 21.66 -15.27 6.57
N PHE A 293 20.40 -15.53 6.20
CA PHE A 293 19.78 -14.76 5.12
C PHE A 293 19.51 -13.30 5.57
N ALA A 294 19.89 -12.33 4.73
CA ALA A 294 19.51 -10.93 4.86
C ALA A 294 19.39 -10.28 3.48
N LEU A 295 18.43 -9.39 3.33
CA LEU A 295 18.34 -8.56 2.13
C LEU A 295 19.44 -7.49 2.13
N PRO A 296 19.97 -7.09 0.94
CA PRO A 296 20.84 -5.94 0.82
C PRO A 296 20.15 -4.66 1.34
N ALA A 297 20.91 -3.81 2.02
CA ALA A 297 20.39 -2.52 2.49
C ALA A 297 20.14 -1.56 1.32
N ASN A 298 19.07 -0.78 1.41
CA ASN A 298 18.80 0.33 0.48
C ASN A 298 19.70 1.54 0.79
N PRO A 299 20.00 2.40 -0.22
CA PRO A 299 20.78 3.63 -0.03
C PRO A 299 19.94 4.73 0.62
N LEU A 300 19.60 4.55 1.90
CA LEU A 300 18.74 5.46 2.65
C LEU A 300 19.50 6.74 3.02
N PRO A 301 18.78 7.88 3.13
CA PRO A 301 19.40 9.14 3.48
C PRO A 301 19.90 9.13 4.92
N VAL A 302 21.01 9.83 5.16
CA VAL A 302 21.60 9.96 6.49
C VAL A 302 21.26 11.31 7.07
N ALA A 303 20.79 11.35 8.33
CA ALA A 303 20.52 12.59 9.03
C ALA A 303 21.79 13.45 9.12
N ALA A 304 21.71 14.67 8.61
CA ALA A 304 22.86 15.60 8.59
C ALA A 304 23.02 16.38 9.90
N SER A 305 22.00 16.41 10.77
CA SER A 305 21.99 17.20 12.01
C SER A 305 21.63 16.37 13.22
N ALA A 306 22.38 16.54 14.30
CA ALA A 306 22.02 16.00 15.62
C ALA A 306 20.81 16.74 16.25
N GLU A 307 20.52 17.96 15.78
CA GLU A 307 19.38 18.77 16.21
C GLU A 307 18.47 19.05 15.02
N PRO A 308 17.53 18.13 14.68
CA PRO A 308 16.59 18.31 13.58
C PRO A 308 15.60 19.45 13.89
N ARG A 309 15.20 20.20 12.85
CA ARG A 309 14.12 21.18 12.99
C ARG A 309 12.80 20.47 13.26
N SER A 310 12.14 20.86 14.36
CA SER A 310 10.83 20.30 14.70
C SER A 310 9.72 20.91 13.83
N VAL A 311 8.86 20.05 13.28
CA VAL A 311 7.69 20.43 12.47
C VAL A 311 6.45 19.76 13.07
N PRO A 312 5.53 20.52 13.66
CA PRO A 312 4.28 19.98 14.18
C PRO A 312 3.31 19.68 13.02
N LEU A 313 2.69 18.49 13.06
CA LEU A 313 1.62 18.08 12.16
C LEU A 313 0.42 17.64 13.00
N LEU A 314 -0.63 18.45 13.01
CA LEU A 314 -1.85 18.20 13.76
C LEU A 314 -2.93 17.62 12.84
N ILE A 315 -3.35 16.40 13.10
CA ILE A 315 -4.47 15.74 12.44
C ILE A 315 -5.75 16.02 13.22
N ALA A 316 -6.74 16.61 12.56
CA ALA A 316 -8.05 16.89 13.11
C ALA A 316 -9.16 16.56 12.10
N GLY A 317 -10.34 16.19 12.59
CA GLY A 317 -11.50 15.85 11.75
C GLY A 317 -12.21 14.58 12.16
N GLY A 318 -13.13 14.13 11.33
CA GLY A 318 -14.01 13.01 11.61
C GLY A 318 -15.03 13.33 12.70
N GLU A 319 -15.79 12.30 13.11
CA GLU A 319 -16.94 12.43 14.02
C GLU A 319 -16.59 13.11 15.36
N LYS A 320 -15.40 12.84 15.90
CA LYS A 320 -14.98 13.30 17.24
C LYS A 320 -13.65 14.07 17.25
N GLY A 321 -13.18 14.52 16.09
CA GLY A 321 -11.82 15.09 15.95
C GLY A 321 -11.73 16.62 16.07
N GLY A 322 -12.82 17.31 16.46
CA GLY A 322 -12.81 18.71 16.88
C GLY A 322 -12.53 19.75 15.79
N LEU A 323 -12.60 19.41 14.50
CA LEU A 323 -12.41 20.34 13.39
C LEU A 323 -13.57 21.38 13.39
N GLN A 324 -13.24 22.68 13.45
CA GLN A 324 -14.22 23.77 13.38
C GLN A 324 -14.17 24.52 12.04
N SER A 325 -12.99 24.61 11.45
CA SER A 325 -12.74 25.24 10.17
C SER A 325 -11.46 24.70 9.57
N ALA A 326 -11.32 24.80 8.25
CA ALA A 326 -10.07 24.50 7.57
C ALA A 326 -9.89 25.39 6.34
N ARG A 327 -8.64 25.56 5.93
CA ARG A 327 -8.27 26.23 4.69
C ARG A 327 -8.36 25.26 3.52
N VAL A 328 -9.10 25.66 2.49
CA VAL A 328 -9.26 24.94 1.23
C VAL A 328 -8.83 25.88 0.10
N GLY A 329 -7.69 25.61 -0.52
CA GLY A 329 -7.08 26.58 -1.43
C GLY A 329 -6.78 27.90 -0.72
N GLU A 330 -7.33 29.01 -1.21
CA GLU A 330 -7.17 30.36 -0.65
C GLU A 330 -8.23 30.72 0.40
N GLU A 331 -9.29 29.93 0.54
CA GLU A 331 -10.42 30.21 1.43
C GLU A 331 -10.35 29.48 2.76
N THR A 332 -10.78 30.12 3.85
CA THR A 332 -11.07 29.43 5.10
C THR A 332 -12.55 29.17 5.21
N LEU A 333 -12.92 27.91 5.31
CA LEU A 333 -14.30 27.44 5.39
C LEU A 333 -14.61 26.96 6.82
N ASP A 334 -15.82 27.27 7.31
CA ASP A 334 -16.35 26.67 8.52
C ASP A 334 -16.71 25.20 8.29
N LEU A 335 -16.95 24.45 9.37
CA LEU A 335 -17.25 23.03 9.32
C LEU A 335 -18.45 22.71 8.39
N ARG A 336 -19.51 23.51 8.44
CA ARG A 336 -20.68 23.29 7.60
C ARG A 336 -20.34 23.34 6.11
N LYS A 337 -19.60 24.36 5.70
CA LYS A 337 -19.18 24.50 4.28
C LYS A 337 -18.17 23.44 3.87
N LEU A 338 -17.33 22.96 4.79
CA LEU A 338 -16.44 21.83 4.55
C LEU A 338 -17.25 20.57 4.25
N LEU A 339 -18.23 20.24 5.10
CA LEU A 339 -19.09 19.07 4.91
C LEU A 339 -19.94 19.16 3.63
N GLU A 340 -20.44 20.35 3.26
CA GLU A 340 -21.12 20.58 1.98
C GLU A 340 -20.22 20.30 0.75
N LYS A 341 -18.89 20.36 0.94
CA LYS A 341 -17.88 19.99 -0.08
C LYS A 341 -17.33 18.56 0.07
N GLY A 342 -17.89 17.75 0.97
CA GLY A 342 -17.38 16.41 1.27
C GLY A 342 -16.06 16.39 2.05
N LEU A 343 -15.65 17.52 2.64
CA LEU A 343 -14.43 17.64 3.43
C LEU A 343 -14.74 17.55 4.93
N ALA A 344 -13.98 16.73 5.63
CA ALA A 344 -14.18 16.48 7.07
C ALA A 344 -12.87 16.37 7.85
N TRP A 345 -11.73 16.46 7.18
CA TRP A 345 -10.41 16.23 7.75
C TRP A 345 -9.43 17.32 7.34
N ALA A 346 -8.42 17.56 8.20
CA ALA A 346 -7.37 18.53 7.92
C ALA A 346 -6.04 18.13 8.61
N ILE A 347 -4.92 18.54 8.02
CA ILE A 347 -3.60 18.58 8.66
C ILE A 347 -3.25 20.05 8.88
N ASN A 348 -2.93 20.45 10.12
CA ASN A 348 -2.65 21.84 10.49
C ASN A 348 -3.74 22.83 10.01
N GLY A 349 -5.01 22.40 10.01
CA GLY A 349 -6.11 23.22 9.53
C GLY A 349 -6.13 23.44 8.01
N VAL A 350 -5.39 22.66 7.23
CA VAL A 350 -5.45 22.62 5.75
C VAL A 350 -6.15 21.33 5.33
N ALA A 351 -7.20 21.43 4.52
CA ALA A 351 -7.95 20.31 3.99
C ALA A 351 -7.72 20.17 2.49
N GLY A 352 -7.16 19.03 2.09
CA GLY A 352 -6.89 18.71 0.68
C GLY A 352 -5.64 19.38 0.11
N LEU A 353 -5.36 19.06 -1.16
CA LEU A 353 -4.29 19.68 -1.94
C LEU A 353 -4.71 21.06 -2.46
N GLY A 354 -3.73 21.92 -2.79
CA GLY A 354 -3.99 23.26 -3.33
C GLY A 354 -4.05 24.37 -2.28
N GLY A 355 -3.98 24.03 -0.97
CA GLY A 355 -3.76 24.98 0.10
C GLY A 355 -2.27 25.33 0.29
N PRO A 356 -1.91 26.05 1.36
CA PRO A 356 -0.52 26.33 1.69
C PRO A 356 0.22 25.02 2.00
N PHE A 357 1.54 25.02 1.77
CA PHE A 357 2.38 23.90 2.17
C PHE A 357 2.36 23.74 3.71
N LEU A 358 2.27 22.49 4.16
CA LEU A 358 2.38 22.14 5.58
C LEU A 358 3.73 22.58 6.15
N PHE A 359 4.78 22.46 5.33
CA PHE A 359 6.12 22.98 5.57
C PHE A 359 6.91 23.02 4.25
N GLU A 360 8.01 23.77 4.29
CA GLU A 360 9.05 23.74 3.26
C GLU A 360 10.39 23.36 3.90
N ALA A 361 11.24 22.66 3.14
CA ALA A 361 12.55 22.21 3.57
C ALA A 361 13.60 22.40 2.47
N GLN A 362 14.84 22.59 2.86
CA GLN A 362 15.97 22.57 1.93
C GLN A 362 16.41 21.12 1.69
N LYS A 363 16.91 20.83 0.47
CA LYS A 363 17.47 19.51 0.19
C LYS A 363 18.56 19.14 1.20
N GLY A 364 18.43 17.96 1.81
CA GLY A 364 19.33 17.43 2.84
C GLY A 364 18.99 17.89 4.26
N GLU A 365 18.01 18.76 4.43
CA GLU A 365 17.56 19.17 5.76
C GLU A 365 16.95 18.00 6.52
N THR A 366 17.29 17.87 7.81
CA THR A 366 16.71 16.87 8.70
C THR A 366 15.58 17.47 9.53
N LEU A 367 14.41 16.87 9.48
CA LEU A 367 13.19 17.33 10.15
C LEU A 367 12.73 16.28 11.17
N LEU A 368 12.28 16.76 12.35
CA LEU A 368 11.54 15.96 13.31
C LEU A 368 10.05 16.30 13.17
N LEU A 369 9.31 15.46 12.44
CA LEU A 369 7.87 15.63 12.31
C LEU A 369 7.20 15.10 13.58
N VAL A 370 6.51 15.98 14.31
CA VAL A 370 5.71 15.61 15.49
C VAL A 370 4.27 15.50 15.05
N VAL A 371 3.84 14.30 14.74
CA VAL A 371 2.48 14.02 14.22
C VAL A 371 1.56 13.74 15.40
N GLU A 372 0.65 14.66 15.67
CA GLU A 372 -0.36 14.54 16.71
C GLU A 372 -1.71 14.21 16.10
N ASN A 373 -2.31 13.10 16.51
CA ASN A 373 -3.63 12.68 16.08
C ASN A 373 -4.67 13.00 17.16
N LYS A 374 -5.46 14.06 16.94
CA LYS A 374 -6.53 14.49 17.86
C LYS A 374 -7.82 13.69 17.71
N THR A 375 -7.85 12.75 16.80
CA THR A 375 -9.07 12.00 16.47
C THR A 375 -9.14 10.68 17.22
N SER A 376 -10.29 10.02 17.23
CA SER A 376 -10.48 8.73 17.87
C SER A 376 -9.93 7.56 17.05
N PHE A 377 -9.66 7.78 15.75
CA PHE A 377 -9.29 6.73 14.81
C PHE A 377 -7.78 6.68 14.61
N ALA A 378 -7.21 5.49 14.52
CA ALA A 378 -5.86 5.33 14.03
C ALA A 378 -5.74 5.82 12.57
N GLN A 379 -4.62 6.47 12.25
CA GLN A 379 -4.36 7.05 10.93
C GLN A 379 -3.08 6.45 10.35
N PRO A 380 -3.16 5.63 9.29
CA PRO A 380 -1.99 5.23 8.51
C PRO A 380 -1.58 6.44 7.64
N ILE A 381 -0.58 7.16 8.08
CA ILE A 381 -0.07 8.35 7.40
C ILE A 381 1.13 7.98 6.54
N HIS A 382 1.07 8.36 5.27
CA HIS A 382 2.07 8.09 4.25
C HIS A 382 2.75 9.36 3.77
N VAL A 383 4.05 9.29 3.51
CA VAL A 383 4.83 10.36 2.89
C VAL A 383 5.19 10.00 1.45
N HIS A 384 4.94 10.92 0.53
CA HIS A 384 5.30 10.76 -0.87
C HIS A 384 6.78 11.03 -1.11
N GLY A 385 7.39 10.22 -1.96
CA GLY A 385 8.74 10.43 -2.48
C GLY A 385 9.87 10.37 -1.45
N HIS A 386 9.58 10.04 -0.20
CA HIS A 386 10.51 9.98 0.92
C HIS A 386 10.25 8.75 1.79
N VAL A 387 11.16 8.52 2.72
CA VAL A 387 11.00 7.62 3.85
C VAL A 387 11.38 8.35 5.14
N TRP A 388 10.87 7.91 6.26
CA TRP A 388 11.21 8.41 7.59
C TRP A 388 11.60 7.28 8.55
N GLN A 389 12.29 7.63 9.62
CA GLN A 389 12.47 6.75 10.76
C GLN A 389 11.39 7.02 11.79
N VAL A 390 10.75 5.97 12.29
CA VAL A 390 9.83 6.09 13.42
C VAL A 390 10.67 6.09 14.69
N VAL A 391 10.82 7.25 15.33
CA VAL A 391 11.74 7.41 16.47
C VAL A 391 11.05 7.34 17.83
N GLU A 392 9.75 7.70 17.88
CA GLU A 392 8.96 7.65 19.11
C GLU A 392 7.48 7.38 18.80
N GLN A 393 6.83 6.56 19.58
CA GLN A 393 5.40 6.31 19.49
C GLN A 393 4.79 6.22 20.89
N GLY A 394 3.68 6.96 21.12
CA GLY A 394 3.00 7.00 22.40
C GLY A 394 3.88 7.47 23.57
N GLY A 395 4.89 8.32 23.30
CA GLY A 395 5.83 8.83 24.30
C GLY A 395 7.01 7.90 24.61
N ALA A 396 7.10 6.74 23.96
CA ALA A 396 8.22 5.81 24.10
C ALA A 396 9.11 5.81 22.86
N ALA A 397 10.42 5.89 23.05
CA ALA A 397 11.38 5.73 21.97
C ALA A 397 11.31 4.31 21.39
N LEU A 398 11.42 4.18 20.08
CA LEU A 398 11.45 2.89 19.40
C LEU A 398 12.87 2.40 19.19
N ASP A 399 13.11 1.15 19.59
CA ASP A 399 14.37 0.48 19.35
C ASP A 399 14.61 0.30 17.83
N GLY A 400 15.86 0.53 17.40
CA GLY A 400 16.25 0.37 16.01
C GLY A 400 15.69 1.41 15.05
N GLN A 401 14.81 2.29 15.49
CA GLN A 401 14.22 3.38 14.69
C GLN A 401 13.90 2.95 13.24
N PRO A 402 12.89 2.10 13.04
CA PRO A 402 12.65 1.46 11.76
C PRO A 402 12.31 2.46 10.67
N TRP A 403 12.87 2.24 9.48
CA TRP A 403 12.53 2.99 8.29
C TRP A 403 11.19 2.56 7.73
N ARG A 404 10.34 3.53 7.39
CA ARG A 404 9.00 3.35 6.83
C ARG A 404 8.69 4.47 5.85
N ASP A 405 7.74 4.27 4.98
CA ASP A 405 7.06 5.36 4.27
C ASP A 405 5.66 5.62 4.84
N THR A 406 5.16 4.68 5.62
CA THR A 406 3.84 4.73 6.25
C THR A 406 3.96 4.50 7.75
N ALA A 407 3.42 5.42 8.55
CA ALA A 407 3.37 5.30 10.00
C ALA A 407 1.91 5.30 10.48
N VAL A 408 1.55 4.34 11.34
CA VAL A 408 0.24 4.32 11.97
C VAL A 408 0.27 5.20 13.20
N ILE A 409 -0.51 6.29 13.19
CA ILE A 409 -0.65 7.22 14.31
C ILE A 409 -1.90 6.82 15.10
N PRO A 410 -1.78 6.24 16.30
CA PRO A 410 -2.94 5.82 17.08
C PRO A 410 -3.87 6.99 17.40
N GLY A 411 -5.15 6.70 17.62
CA GLY A 411 -6.11 7.73 18.04
C GLY A 411 -5.71 8.37 19.36
N SER A 412 -5.91 9.67 19.48
CA SER A 412 -5.57 10.47 20.68
C SER A 412 -4.11 10.31 21.13
N SER A 413 -3.19 10.17 20.17
CA SER A 413 -1.77 9.90 20.42
C SER A 413 -0.87 10.72 19.49
N ALA A 414 0.44 10.64 19.72
CA ALA A 414 1.46 11.28 18.89
C ALA A 414 2.57 10.29 18.52
N VAL A 415 3.16 10.54 17.35
CA VAL A 415 4.32 9.80 16.83
C VAL A 415 5.36 10.82 16.37
N LYS A 416 6.65 10.56 16.64
CA LYS A 416 7.75 11.36 16.11
C LYS A 416 8.44 10.62 14.98
N LEU A 417 8.57 11.29 13.85
CA LEU A 417 9.14 10.76 12.62
C LEU A 417 10.34 11.63 12.21
N LEU A 418 11.49 11.01 12.00
CA LEU A 418 12.68 11.69 11.51
C LEU A 418 12.73 11.58 9.99
N LEU A 419 12.59 12.69 9.28
CA LEU A 419 12.60 12.82 7.84
C LEU A 419 13.86 13.55 7.38
N VAL A 420 14.58 12.99 6.41
CA VAL A 420 15.58 13.74 5.63
C VAL A 420 14.94 14.16 4.33
N ALA A 421 14.89 15.47 4.06
CA ALA A 421 14.32 16.05 2.84
C ALA A 421 15.32 15.89 1.67
N ASP A 422 15.52 14.67 1.17
CA ASP A 422 16.56 14.35 0.18
C ASP A 422 16.08 14.42 -1.28
N ASN A 423 14.75 14.45 -1.49
CA ASN A 423 14.13 14.41 -2.81
C ASN A 423 13.44 15.74 -3.14
N PRO A 424 14.02 16.60 -4.01
CA PRO A 424 13.43 17.89 -4.37
C PRO A 424 12.10 17.75 -5.11
N GLY A 425 11.18 18.68 -4.83
CA GLY A 425 9.89 18.76 -5.51
C GLY A 425 8.73 19.05 -4.56
N PRO A 426 7.51 19.19 -5.09
CA PRO A 426 6.27 19.21 -4.32
C PRO A 426 5.85 17.78 -4.00
N TRP A 427 5.54 17.52 -2.74
CA TRP A 427 5.16 16.22 -2.21
C TRP A 427 3.92 16.31 -1.35
N ALA A 428 3.33 15.19 -1.00
CA ALA A 428 2.21 15.14 -0.08
C ALA A 428 2.48 14.23 1.13
N ILE A 429 1.78 14.53 2.22
CA ILE A 429 1.54 13.65 3.35
C ILE A 429 0.04 13.38 3.38
N GLN A 430 -0.36 12.10 3.42
CA GLN A 430 -1.77 11.72 3.34
C GLN A 430 -2.12 10.55 4.25
N SER A 431 -3.42 10.41 4.54
CA SER A 431 -3.97 9.16 5.07
C SER A 431 -4.08 8.13 3.95
N LEU A 432 -3.78 6.87 4.26
CA LEU A 432 -4.04 5.74 3.36
C LEU A 432 -5.43 5.12 3.55
N VAL A 433 -6.22 5.60 4.54
CA VAL A 433 -7.67 5.39 4.54
C VAL A 433 -8.24 6.26 3.42
N ALA A 434 -8.75 5.61 2.38
CA ALA A 434 -9.10 6.27 1.11
C ALA A 434 -10.17 7.34 1.28
N GLU A 435 -11.23 7.05 2.05
CA GLU A 435 -12.31 8.00 2.34
C GLU A 435 -11.82 9.23 3.08
N ARG A 436 -10.87 9.08 4.00
CA ARG A 436 -10.33 10.20 4.77
C ARG A 436 -9.39 11.06 3.94
N CYS A 437 -8.62 10.43 3.05
CA CYS A 437 -7.78 11.14 2.08
C CYS A 437 -8.64 12.03 1.18
N ASP A 438 -9.67 11.45 0.54
CA ASP A 438 -10.60 12.18 -0.33
C ASP A 438 -11.39 13.26 0.42
N ALA A 439 -11.69 13.03 1.70
CA ALA A 439 -12.34 14.01 2.58
C ALA A 439 -11.38 15.02 3.22
N GLY A 440 -10.16 15.17 2.68
CA GLY A 440 -9.23 16.27 3.01
C GLY A 440 -8.04 15.90 3.88
N LEU A 441 -7.86 14.64 4.33
CA LEU A 441 -6.68 14.23 5.12
C LEU A 441 -5.47 13.97 4.20
N ILE A 442 -5.11 14.99 3.46
CA ILE A 442 -3.93 15.10 2.61
C ILE A 442 -3.46 16.55 2.59
N GLY A 443 -2.17 16.78 2.66
CA GLY A 443 -1.57 18.11 2.58
C GLY A 443 -0.23 18.09 1.89
N ALA A 444 0.11 19.20 1.22
CA ALA A 444 1.34 19.31 0.45
C ALA A 444 2.51 19.83 1.30
N PHE A 445 3.74 19.42 0.98
CA PHE A 445 4.99 20.03 1.43
C PHE A 445 5.95 20.19 0.25
N ARG A 446 7.01 20.98 0.42
CA ARG A 446 7.99 21.24 -0.65
C ARG A 446 9.41 21.03 -0.14
N VAL A 447 10.22 20.40 -0.99
CA VAL A 447 11.67 20.32 -0.85
C VAL A 447 12.33 21.13 -1.99
N THR A 448 13.21 22.08 -1.64
CA THR A 448 13.88 23.02 -2.58
C THR A 448 15.39 22.84 -2.59
#